data_f1f04305ca3e01c6d2f0ff9c927bcbd8
#
_entry.id   f1f04305ca3e01c6d2f0ff9c927bcbd8
#
_cell.length_a   1.000
_cell.length_b   1.000
_cell.length_c   1.000
_cell.angle_alpha   90.00
_cell.angle_beta   90.00
_cell.angle_gamma   90.00
#
_symmetry.space_group_name_H-M   'P 1'
#
loop_
_entity.id
_entity.type
_entity.pdbx_description
1 polymer ?
#
loop_
_entity_poly.entity_id
_entity_poly.type
_entity_poly.pdbx_seq_one_letter_code
_entity_poly.pdbx_strand_id
1 'polypeptide(L)'
;MEVYFGGAFQGKLEYVLEKKGCLKVADGAGCSLKDIKEAQVLNHLHLYIKRLTYKEGAAYNTTVDDTITADDTITVDTTADDTITADTTVKTMPAAEIINDIYEANPDIILICDEVGGGIVPLKKEDRIYREAVGRALCCAVKKSDRVERVMCGIGQCLKCDGSNK
;
A
#
# COMPACT_ATOMS: atom_id res chain seq x y z
N MET A 1 -3.43 2.92 -14.54
CA MET A 1 -3.43 3.17 -13.07
C MET A 1 -2.46 4.29 -12.73
N GLU A 2 -2.85 5.19 -11.81
CA GLU A 2 -1.98 6.26 -11.32
C GLU A 2 -1.81 6.16 -9.80
N VAL A 3 -0.67 6.58 -9.26
CA VAL A 3 -0.37 6.53 -7.82
C VAL A 3 0.04 7.91 -7.32
N TYR A 4 -0.64 8.37 -6.27
CA TYR A 4 -0.33 9.60 -5.54
C TYR A 4 -0.05 9.26 -4.08
N PHE A 5 1.12 9.57 -3.59
CA PHE A 5 1.50 9.24 -2.22
C PHE A 5 2.22 10.41 -1.53
N GLY A 6 2.32 10.37 -0.23
CA GLY A 6 2.98 11.39 0.59
C GLY A 6 2.58 11.29 2.04
N GLY A 7 3.09 12.17 2.88
CA GLY A 7 2.78 12.21 4.31
C GLY A 7 1.28 12.38 4.58
N ALA A 8 0.84 12.03 5.80
CA ALA A 8 -0.52 12.29 6.25
C ALA A 8 -0.84 13.80 6.20
N PHE A 9 -2.08 14.15 5.89
CA PHE A 9 -2.58 15.54 5.86
C PHE A 9 -1.85 16.48 4.88
N GLN A 10 -1.27 15.94 3.80
CA GLN A 10 -0.53 16.72 2.79
C GLN A 10 -1.38 17.17 1.60
N GLY A 11 -2.72 17.11 1.69
CA GLY A 11 -3.63 17.60 0.64
C GLY A 11 -3.65 16.74 -0.63
N LYS A 12 -3.38 15.42 -0.52
CA LYS A 12 -3.30 14.51 -1.68
C LYS A 12 -4.61 14.40 -2.45
N LEU A 13 -5.72 14.25 -1.74
CA LEU A 13 -7.03 14.11 -2.38
C LEU A 13 -7.44 15.40 -3.08
N GLU A 14 -7.32 16.54 -2.41
CA GLU A 14 -7.60 17.86 -2.96
C GLU A 14 -6.78 18.10 -4.23
N TYR A 15 -5.46 17.81 -4.16
CA TYR A 15 -4.57 17.93 -5.31
C TYR A 15 -5.03 17.09 -6.51
N VAL A 16 -5.46 15.86 -6.28
CA VAL A 16 -5.95 14.98 -7.35
C VAL A 16 -7.27 15.50 -7.93
N LEU A 17 -8.22 15.95 -7.08
CA LEU A 17 -9.50 16.47 -7.52
C LEU A 17 -9.37 17.80 -8.28
N GLU A 18 -8.49 18.70 -7.86
CA GLU A 18 -8.20 19.93 -8.61
C GLU A 18 -7.59 19.64 -9.98
N LYS A 19 -6.72 18.63 -10.06
CA LYS A 19 -6.02 18.26 -11.30
C LYS A 19 -6.88 17.48 -12.30
N LYS A 20 -7.77 16.61 -11.81
CA LYS A 20 -8.54 15.66 -12.62
C LYS A 20 -10.03 16.00 -12.72
N GLY A 21 -10.53 16.89 -11.88
CA GLY A 21 -11.93 17.25 -11.79
C GLY A 21 -12.69 16.45 -10.71
N CYS A 22 -14.02 16.52 -10.76
CA CYS A 22 -14.88 15.82 -9.80
C CYS A 22 -14.91 14.32 -10.14
N LEU A 23 -14.40 13.48 -9.23
CA LEU A 23 -14.26 12.04 -9.39
C LEU A 23 -15.06 11.30 -8.32
N LYS A 24 -15.52 10.08 -8.64
CA LYS A 24 -16.11 9.17 -7.65
C LYS A 24 -15.01 8.57 -6.79
N VAL A 25 -15.01 8.90 -5.51
CA VAL A 25 -13.99 8.47 -4.54
C VAL A 25 -14.52 7.32 -3.69
N ALA A 26 -13.76 6.22 -3.60
CA ALA A 26 -13.93 5.18 -2.60
C ALA A 26 -12.94 5.41 -1.46
N ASP A 27 -13.37 5.22 -0.21
CA ASP A 27 -12.50 5.35 0.95
C ASP A 27 -12.02 3.97 1.43
N GLY A 28 -10.72 3.76 1.44
CA GLY A 28 -10.08 2.53 1.90
C GLY A 28 -10.40 2.13 3.34
N ALA A 29 -10.85 3.09 4.18
CA ALA A 29 -11.29 2.76 5.54
C ALA A 29 -12.55 1.89 5.58
N GLY A 30 -13.43 1.95 4.57
CA GLY A 30 -14.72 1.24 4.59
C GLY A 30 -15.12 0.54 3.30
N CYS A 31 -14.50 0.84 2.15
CA CYS A 31 -14.92 0.33 0.85
C CYS A 31 -14.71 -1.18 0.67
N SER A 32 -15.53 -1.76 -0.20
CA SER A 32 -15.38 -3.12 -0.72
C SER A 32 -14.68 -3.12 -2.09
N LEU A 33 -14.30 -4.30 -2.59
CA LEU A 33 -13.75 -4.43 -3.94
C LEU A 33 -14.76 -4.01 -5.04
N LYS A 34 -16.08 -4.14 -4.76
CA LYS A 34 -17.13 -3.65 -5.67
C LYS A 34 -17.12 -2.13 -5.77
N ASP A 35 -16.94 -1.43 -4.63
CA ASP A 35 -16.87 0.03 -4.61
C ASP A 35 -15.64 0.52 -5.38
N ILE A 36 -14.50 -0.19 -5.26
CA ILE A 36 -13.26 0.09 -5.99
C ILE A 36 -13.48 -0.05 -7.50
N LYS A 37 -14.21 -1.09 -7.93
CA LYS A 37 -14.52 -1.31 -9.34
C LYS A 37 -15.29 -0.15 -9.98
N GLU A 38 -16.17 0.49 -9.21
CA GLU A 38 -17.01 1.60 -9.66
C GLU A 38 -16.41 2.99 -9.41
N ALA A 39 -15.36 3.07 -8.59
CA ALA A 39 -14.70 4.32 -8.24
C ALA A 39 -13.66 4.72 -9.28
N GLN A 40 -13.35 6.01 -9.35
CA GLN A 40 -12.23 6.53 -10.12
C GLN A 40 -11.00 6.75 -9.24
N VAL A 41 -11.21 6.93 -7.94
CA VAL A 41 -10.17 7.14 -6.95
C VAL A 41 -10.37 6.21 -5.76
N LEU A 42 -9.33 5.51 -5.33
CA LEU A 42 -9.25 4.86 -4.03
C LEU A 42 -8.39 5.74 -3.11
N ASN A 43 -9.05 6.46 -2.21
CA ASN A 43 -8.37 7.22 -1.17
C ASN A 43 -8.04 6.33 0.03
N HIS A 44 -7.01 6.66 0.79
CA HIS A 44 -6.54 5.92 1.96
C HIS A 44 -6.23 4.43 1.68
N LEU A 45 -5.52 4.13 0.59
CA LEU A 45 -5.09 2.76 0.27
C LEU A 45 -4.42 2.07 1.47
N HIS A 46 -3.64 2.79 2.28
CA HIS A 46 -3.01 2.26 3.49
C HIS A 46 -4.03 1.72 4.51
N LEU A 47 -5.21 2.34 4.63
CA LEU A 47 -6.28 1.83 5.51
C LEU A 47 -6.97 0.60 4.91
N TYR A 48 -7.13 0.54 3.58
CA TYR A 48 -7.62 -0.66 2.91
C TYR A 48 -6.70 -1.84 3.16
N ILE A 49 -5.38 -1.65 3.01
CA ILE A 49 -4.36 -2.66 3.32
C ILE A 49 -4.44 -3.04 4.80
N LYS A 50 -4.55 -2.07 5.70
CA LYS A 50 -4.67 -2.32 7.14
C LYS A 50 -5.82 -3.26 7.46
N ARG A 51 -7.00 -3.03 6.89
CA ARG A 51 -8.19 -3.88 7.11
C ARG A 51 -8.03 -5.31 6.60
N LEU A 52 -7.29 -5.50 5.51
CA LEU A 52 -7.04 -6.83 4.94
C LEU A 52 -5.93 -7.57 5.71
N THR A 53 -4.96 -6.85 6.26
CA THR A 53 -3.88 -7.42 7.07
C THR A 53 -4.28 -7.67 8.52
N TYR A 54 -5.20 -6.84 9.07
CA TYR A 54 -5.74 -6.98 10.43
C TYR A 54 -7.20 -7.48 10.38
N LYS A 55 -7.50 -8.61 9.77
CA LYS A 55 -8.76 -9.30 10.08
C LYS A 55 -8.70 -9.66 11.55
N GLU A 56 -9.69 -9.18 12.31
CA GLU A 56 -9.79 -9.36 13.75
C GLU A 56 -9.46 -10.81 14.15
N GLY A 57 -8.46 -11.00 15.01
CA GLY A 57 -8.01 -12.29 15.52
C GLY A 57 -6.90 -13.00 14.74
N ALA A 58 -6.33 -12.37 13.73
CA ALA A 58 -5.34 -13.00 12.88
C ALA A 58 -3.93 -12.40 13.05
N ALA A 59 -3.03 -13.15 13.66
CA ALA A 59 -1.61 -12.83 13.66
C ALA A 59 -1.01 -13.07 12.27
N TYR A 60 -0.31 -12.08 11.74
CA TYR A 60 0.39 -12.17 10.46
C TYR A 60 1.61 -13.09 10.59
N ASN A 61 1.59 -14.23 9.91
CA ASN A 61 2.79 -15.02 9.69
C ASN A 61 3.35 -14.72 8.31
N THR A 62 4.48 -14.03 8.29
CA THR A 62 5.33 -13.95 7.11
C THR A 62 5.94 -15.32 6.84
N THR A 63 5.32 -16.12 5.98
CA THR A 63 6.10 -17.06 5.20
C THR A 63 6.62 -16.27 4.00
N VAL A 64 7.89 -15.94 4.07
CA VAL A 64 8.64 -15.35 2.98
C VAL A 64 8.73 -16.43 1.91
N ASP A 65 7.91 -16.36 0.88
CA ASP A 65 8.20 -17.06 -0.36
C ASP A 65 9.07 -16.12 -1.20
N ASP A 66 10.39 -16.27 -0.98
CA ASP A 66 11.42 -15.50 -1.67
C ASP A 66 11.61 -16.05 -3.08
N THR A 67 10.72 -15.71 -3.99
CA THR A 67 11.03 -15.70 -5.42
C THR A 67 11.08 -14.27 -5.92
N ILE A 68 11.91 -13.44 -5.28
CA ILE A 68 12.46 -12.25 -5.90
C ILE A 68 13.91 -12.56 -6.19
N THR A 69 14.23 -12.72 -7.47
CA THR A 69 15.58 -12.83 -8.00
C THR A 69 16.49 -11.75 -7.41
N ALA A 70 17.52 -12.24 -6.70
CA ALA A 70 18.79 -11.63 -6.33
C ALA A 70 18.93 -10.10 -6.61
N ASP A 71 18.84 -9.28 -5.60
CA ASP A 71 19.89 -8.32 -5.22
C ASP A 71 19.58 -7.47 -3.97
N ASP A 72 18.84 -7.97 -2.98
CA ASP A 72 18.77 -7.29 -1.67
C ASP A 72 18.80 -8.34 -0.55
N THR A 73 20.01 -8.74 -0.17
CA THR A 73 20.24 -9.57 1.00
C THR A 73 20.09 -8.71 2.25
N ILE A 74 18.92 -8.73 2.87
CA ILE A 74 18.76 -8.26 4.25
C ILE A 74 18.90 -9.47 5.16
N THR A 75 20.09 -9.63 5.75
CA THR A 75 20.32 -10.57 6.85
C THR A 75 19.60 -10.03 8.09
N VAL A 76 18.54 -10.69 8.50
CA VAL A 76 17.91 -10.46 9.81
C VAL A 76 18.67 -11.29 10.83
N ASP A 77 19.47 -10.64 11.65
CA ASP A 77 20.16 -11.24 12.78
C ASP A 77 19.11 -11.66 13.84
N THR A 78 18.95 -12.97 14.01
CA THR A 78 18.02 -13.57 14.96
C THR A 78 18.78 -13.89 16.21
N THR A 79 18.77 -13.02 17.20
CA THR A 79 19.20 -13.38 18.56
C THR A 79 18.01 -13.35 19.52
N ALA A 80 17.74 -14.54 20.03
CA ALA A 80 17.23 -14.91 21.34
C ALA A 80 15.74 -14.71 21.68
N ASP A 81 15.12 -15.86 21.81
CA ASP A 81 14.31 -16.30 22.97
C ASP A 81 12.98 -15.59 23.21
N ASP A 82 11.93 -16.13 22.55
CA ASP A 82 10.61 -16.21 23.18
C ASP A 82 9.86 -17.41 22.57
N THR A 83 9.73 -18.43 23.42
CA THR A 83 8.94 -19.63 23.16
C THR A 83 7.47 -19.25 22.97
N ILE A 84 7.00 -19.14 21.74
CA ILE A 84 5.58 -18.98 21.43
C ILE A 84 5.09 -20.29 20.86
N THR A 85 4.24 -20.93 21.66
CA THR A 85 3.47 -22.12 21.30
C THR A 85 2.64 -21.89 20.07
N ALA A 86 2.68 -22.89 19.20
CA ALA A 86 2.12 -23.01 17.89
C ALA A 86 0.61 -22.79 17.82
N ASP A 87 0.24 -22.46 16.60
CA ASP A 87 -1.01 -22.83 15.92
C ASP A 87 -2.14 -21.81 15.89
N THR A 88 -2.00 -20.87 14.99
CA THR A 88 -3.13 -20.45 14.15
C THR A 88 -2.57 -19.84 12.86
N THR A 89 -2.54 -20.60 11.80
CA THR A 89 -2.18 -20.16 10.43
C THR A 89 -3.24 -19.19 9.93
N VAL A 90 -3.00 -17.92 10.13
CA VAL A 90 -3.83 -16.88 9.54
C VAL A 90 -3.23 -16.49 8.20
N LYS A 91 -3.94 -16.92 7.16
CA LYS A 91 -3.61 -16.60 5.77
C LYS A 91 -3.90 -15.12 5.51
N THR A 92 -2.88 -14.30 5.67
CA THR A 92 -2.92 -12.89 5.25
C THR A 92 -2.66 -12.82 3.75
N MET A 93 -3.41 -11.96 3.05
CA MET A 93 -3.16 -11.73 1.63
C MET A 93 -1.81 -11.02 1.48
N PRO A 94 -0.90 -11.52 0.62
CA PRO A 94 0.32 -10.80 0.29
C PRO A 94 -0.01 -9.41 -0.29
N ALA A 95 0.79 -8.41 0.03
CA ALA A 95 0.60 -7.05 -0.46
C ALA A 95 0.50 -6.95 -1.99
N ALA A 96 1.20 -7.85 -2.70
CA ALA A 96 1.13 -7.95 -4.15
C ALA A 96 -0.24 -8.45 -4.65
N GLU A 97 -0.87 -9.41 -3.97
CA GLU A 97 -2.21 -9.89 -4.31
C GLU A 97 -3.24 -8.78 -4.16
N ILE A 98 -3.19 -8.01 -3.07
CA ILE A 98 -4.10 -6.88 -2.84
C ILE A 98 -4.04 -5.90 -4.02
N ILE A 99 -2.85 -5.55 -4.49
CA ILE A 99 -2.68 -4.63 -5.62
C ILE A 99 -3.10 -5.29 -6.95
N ASN A 100 -2.88 -6.60 -7.11
CA ASN A 100 -3.35 -7.33 -8.28
C ASN A 100 -4.88 -7.33 -8.36
N ASP A 101 -5.57 -7.63 -7.25
CA ASP A 101 -7.04 -7.64 -7.18
C ASP A 101 -7.62 -6.25 -7.50
N ILE A 102 -7.01 -5.18 -6.97
CA ILE A 102 -7.41 -3.81 -7.28
C ILE A 102 -7.21 -3.52 -8.77
N TYR A 103 -6.06 -3.88 -9.33
CA TYR A 103 -5.73 -3.64 -10.73
C TYR A 103 -6.64 -4.43 -11.69
N GLU A 104 -6.96 -5.69 -11.36
CA GLU A 104 -7.89 -6.50 -12.14
C GLU A 104 -9.33 -5.98 -12.07
N ALA A 105 -9.74 -5.47 -10.90
CA ALA A 105 -11.06 -4.87 -10.73
C ALA A 105 -11.20 -3.53 -11.49
N ASN A 106 -10.14 -2.71 -11.50
CA ASN A 106 -10.15 -1.40 -12.13
C ASN A 106 -8.72 -0.95 -12.53
N PRO A 107 -8.28 -1.22 -13.78
CA PRO A 107 -6.92 -0.90 -14.24
C PRO A 107 -6.66 0.60 -14.36
N ASP A 108 -7.70 1.45 -14.45
CA ASP A 108 -7.58 2.90 -14.62
C ASP A 108 -7.69 3.67 -13.31
N ILE A 109 -7.75 2.96 -12.17
CA ILE A 109 -7.96 3.58 -10.86
C ILE A 109 -6.79 4.51 -10.46
N ILE A 110 -7.13 5.57 -9.78
CA ILE A 110 -6.18 6.46 -9.10
C ILE A 110 -6.05 6.00 -7.64
N LEU A 111 -4.85 5.63 -7.22
CA LEU A 111 -4.55 5.24 -5.85
C LEU A 111 -3.95 6.40 -5.07
N ILE A 112 -4.54 6.72 -3.92
CA ILE A 112 -4.00 7.71 -2.98
C ILE A 112 -3.61 6.99 -1.69
N CYS A 113 -2.35 7.15 -1.28
CA CYS A 113 -1.79 6.45 -0.14
C CYS A 113 -0.98 7.38 0.77
N ASP A 114 -1.10 7.19 2.09
CA ASP A 114 -0.19 7.84 3.03
C ASP A 114 1.11 7.04 3.13
N GLU A 115 2.23 7.76 3.19
CA GLU A 115 3.56 7.19 3.41
C GLU A 115 3.72 6.81 4.89
N VAL A 116 3.41 5.55 5.22
CA VAL A 116 3.42 5.05 6.61
C VAL A 116 4.84 4.77 7.10
N GLY A 117 5.81 4.67 6.19
CA GLY A 117 7.20 4.26 6.44
C GLY A 117 8.13 5.32 7.02
N GLY A 118 7.80 6.62 6.95
CA GLY A 118 8.73 7.74 7.18
C GLY A 118 8.99 8.13 8.65
N GLY A 119 8.46 7.39 9.64
CA GLY A 119 8.60 7.73 11.06
C GLY A 119 9.52 6.79 11.86
N ILE A 120 9.53 6.99 13.18
CA ILE A 120 10.23 6.11 14.14
C ILE A 120 9.71 4.67 14.01
N VAL A 121 10.58 3.70 14.19
CA VAL A 121 10.22 2.27 14.14
C VAL A 121 9.21 1.96 15.25
N PRO A 122 8.02 1.43 14.93
CA PRO A 122 7.01 1.12 15.92
C PRO A 122 7.49 0.03 16.89
N LEU A 123 7.13 0.18 18.18
CA LEU A 123 7.45 -0.81 19.22
C LEU A 123 6.63 -2.11 19.01
N LYS A 124 5.37 -1.97 18.62
CA LYS A 124 4.48 -3.12 18.40
C LYS A 124 4.84 -3.85 17.10
N LYS A 125 4.89 -5.18 17.17
CA LYS A 125 5.19 -6.03 16.01
C LYS A 125 4.16 -5.84 14.90
N GLU A 126 2.89 -5.72 15.24
CA GLU A 126 1.78 -5.54 14.31
C GLU A 126 1.95 -4.26 13.47
N ASP A 127 2.34 -3.16 14.11
CA ASP A 127 2.55 -1.89 13.40
C ASP A 127 3.75 -1.95 12.45
N ARG A 128 4.78 -2.74 12.79
CA ARG A 128 5.92 -2.98 11.88
C ARG A 128 5.50 -3.77 10.65
N ILE A 129 4.70 -4.83 10.85
CA ILE A 129 4.14 -5.65 9.78
C ILE A 129 3.25 -4.80 8.86
N TYR A 130 2.36 -4.00 9.43
CA TYR A 130 1.52 -3.09 8.68
C TYR A 130 2.34 -2.10 7.82
N ARG A 131 3.35 -1.49 8.43
CA ARG A 131 4.26 -0.57 7.75
C ARG A 131 4.95 -1.23 6.55
N GLU A 132 5.42 -2.46 6.74
CA GLU A 132 6.04 -3.25 5.67
C GLU A 132 5.02 -3.62 4.59
N ALA A 133 3.82 -4.05 4.94
CA ALA A 133 2.77 -4.37 3.99
C ALA A 133 2.39 -3.17 3.10
N VAL A 134 2.25 -1.97 3.68
CA VAL A 134 1.98 -0.74 2.91
C VAL A 134 3.15 -0.41 1.98
N GLY A 135 4.39 -0.50 2.45
CA GLY A 135 5.57 -0.25 1.63
C GLY A 135 5.67 -1.21 0.43
N ARG A 136 5.49 -2.51 0.67
CA ARG A 136 5.48 -3.54 -0.39
C ARG A 136 4.33 -3.32 -1.39
N ALA A 137 3.14 -2.99 -0.91
CA ALA A 137 1.99 -2.68 -1.77
C ALA A 137 2.24 -1.46 -2.65
N LEU A 138 2.81 -0.38 -2.10
CA LEU A 138 3.20 0.79 -2.88
C LEU A 138 4.22 0.45 -3.95
N CYS A 139 5.25 -0.36 -3.64
CA CYS A 139 6.21 -0.81 -4.65
C CYS A 139 5.54 -1.60 -5.78
N CYS A 140 4.58 -2.47 -5.47
CA CYS A 140 3.82 -3.21 -6.48
C CYS A 140 2.92 -2.27 -7.31
N ALA A 141 2.23 -1.32 -6.67
CA ALA A 141 1.39 -0.35 -7.35
C ALA A 141 2.19 0.53 -8.32
N VAL A 142 3.36 1.03 -7.89
CA VAL A 142 4.27 1.86 -8.71
C VAL A 142 4.76 1.10 -9.94
N LYS A 143 5.06 -0.20 -9.83
CA LYS A 143 5.47 -1.02 -10.98
C LYS A 143 4.38 -1.11 -12.05
N LYS A 144 3.11 -1.18 -11.64
CA LYS A 144 1.95 -1.30 -12.54
C LYS A 144 1.41 0.05 -13.02
N SER A 145 1.78 1.16 -12.38
CA SER A 145 1.24 2.48 -12.69
C SER A 145 1.97 3.13 -13.87
N ASP A 146 1.23 3.94 -14.61
CA ASP A 146 1.73 4.78 -15.70
C ASP A 146 2.24 6.13 -15.18
N ARG A 147 1.66 6.59 -14.06
CA ARG A 147 2.01 7.85 -13.41
C ARG A 147 2.18 7.68 -11.91
N VAL A 148 3.23 8.28 -11.36
CA VAL A 148 3.51 8.32 -9.92
C VAL A 148 3.89 9.72 -9.51
N GLU A 149 3.19 10.27 -8.52
CA GLU A 149 3.48 11.59 -7.96
C GLU A 149 3.55 11.53 -6.43
N ARG A 150 4.55 12.21 -5.89
CA ARG A 150 4.63 12.49 -4.46
C ARG A 150 4.00 13.84 -4.18
N VAL A 151 3.06 13.90 -3.24
CA VAL A 151 2.38 15.15 -2.86
C VAL A 151 2.86 15.61 -1.49
N MET A 152 3.33 16.84 -1.42
CA MET A 152 3.75 17.52 -0.19
C MET A 152 3.12 18.91 -0.14
N CYS A 153 2.40 19.23 0.94
CA CYS A 153 1.75 20.53 1.13
C CYS A 153 0.88 20.96 -0.08
N GLY A 154 0.15 20.03 -0.68
CA GLY A 154 -0.68 20.29 -1.86
C GLY A 154 0.08 20.42 -3.19
N ILE A 155 1.40 20.23 -3.18
CA ILE A 155 2.24 20.33 -4.39
C ILE A 155 2.66 18.93 -4.81
N GLY A 156 2.37 18.54 -6.06
CA GLY A 156 2.76 17.25 -6.62
C GLY A 156 4.12 17.30 -7.29
N GLN A 157 4.99 16.36 -6.92
CA GLN A 157 6.24 16.08 -7.58
C GLN A 157 6.11 14.80 -8.42
N CYS A 158 6.26 14.91 -9.74
CA CYS A 158 6.24 13.74 -10.61
C CYS A 158 7.53 12.92 -10.44
N LEU A 159 7.35 11.63 -10.13
CA LEU A 159 8.44 10.65 -10.04
C LEU A 159 8.45 9.69 -11.23
N LYS A 160 7.26 9.37 -11.77
CA LYS A 160 7.09 8.60 -12.99
C LYS A 160 6.00 9.30 -13.80
N CYS A 161 6.36 9.82 -14.97
CA CYS A 161 5.42 10.47 -15.88
C CYS A 161 5.43 9.71 -17.21
N ASP A 162 4.27 9.65 -17.88
CA ASP A 162 4.18 9.09 -19.21
C ASP A 162 5.24 9.72 -20.13
N GLY A 163 6.16 8.91 -20.63
CA GLY A 163 7.18 9.34 -21.58
C GLY A 163 8.59 9.63 -21.03
N SER A 164 8.87 9.45 -19.75
CA SER A 164 10.21 9.76 -19.18
C SER A 164 11.04 8.53 -18.77
N ASN A 165 10.87 7.39 -19.47
CA ASN A 165 11.87 6.33 -19.44
C ASN A 165 12.33 6.05 -20.87
N LYS A 166 13.29 6.87 -21.33
CA LYS A 166 14.26 6.52 -22.38
C LYS A 166 15.64 6.54 -21.78
#